data_10df6a5bb1ac8417f29ca84256b7a982
#
_entry.id   10df6a5bb1ac8417f29ca84256b7a982
#
_cell.length_a   1.000
_cell.length_b   1.000
_cell.length_c   1.000
_cell.angle_alpha   90.00
_cell.angle_beta   90.00
_cell.angle_gamma   90.00
#
_symmetry.space_group_name_H-M   'P 1'
#
loop_
_entity.id
_entity.type
_entity.pdbx_description
1 polymer ?
#
loop_
_entity_poly.entity_id
_entity_poly.type
_entity_poly.pdbx_seq_one_letter_code
_entity_poly.pdbx_strand_id
1 'polypeptide(L)'
;MLLRRSRLAARHPERPFLAPFWLIALLAATVGIALFMLYPRQDLERRLADNPDTALSAAYLDNLLRSDPQNPQLRLLLARRQIALGDTTRARQTLQAALDSPDGELRREADWLLWEIIDHELLRLPRAAAGQRARLADEYRSRLKQLAAQEWPLERRLELASKAFTLNERELGRRLFAQAA
;
A
#
# COMPACT_ATOMS: atom_id res chain seq x y z
N MET A 1 46.46 -57.54 -58.26
CA MET A 1 45.54 -56.43 -58.41
C MET A 1 44.85 -56.17 -57.00
N LEU A 2 45.46 -55.33 -56.17
CA LEU A 2 45.08 -55.17 -54.78
C LEU A 2 44.52 -53.72 -54.58
N LEU A 3 43.22 -53.64 -54.43
CA LEU A 3 42.52 -52.34 -54.12
C LEU A 3 42.66 -51.99 -52.65
N ARG A 4 43.44 -50.95 -52.37
CA ARG A 4 43.67 -50.34 -51.06
C ARG A 4 42.52 -49.43 -50.78
N ARG A 5 41.60 -49.87 -49.94
CA ARG A 5 40.51 -48.98 -49.38
C ARG A 5 41.10 -48.07 -48.31
N SER A 6 41.29 -46.78 -48.61
CA SER A 6 41.60 -45.77 -47.66
C SER A 6 40.31 -45.41 -46.87
N ARG A 7 40.28 -45.76 -45.59
CA ARG A 7 39.26 -45.29 -44.66
C ARG A 7 39.57 -43.81 -44.28
N LEU A 8 38.80 -42.90 -44.84
CA LEU A 8 38.71 -41.53 -44.35
C LEU A 8 37.98 -41.52 -42.99
N ALA A 9 38.72 -41.42 -41.90
CA ALA A 9 38.19 -41.18 -40.59
C ALA A 9 37.65 -39.75 -40.57
N ALA A 10 36.35 -39.62 -40.58
CA ALA A 10 35.68 -38.34 -40.33
C ALA A 10 35.99 -37.88 -38.89
N ARG A 11 36.89 -36.93 -38.75
CA ARG A 11 37.09 -36.20 -37.51
C ARG A 11 35.84 -35.34 -37.28
N HIS A 12 34.99 -35.71 -36.31
CA HIS A 12 33.98 -34.81 -35.77
C HIS A 12 34.70 -33.60 -35.16
N PRO A 13 34.38 -32.37 -35.57
CA PRO A 13 34.92 -31.18 -34.89
C PRO A 13 34.28 -31.14 -33.51
N GLU A 14 35.07 -31.39 -32.48
CA GLU A 14 34.68 -31.06 -31.09
C GLU A 14 34.37 -29.58 -31.05
N ARG A 15 33.07 -29.24 -30.83
CA ARG A 15 32.65 -27.87 -30.66
C ARG A 15 33.25 -27.38 -29.34
N PRO A 16 34.12 -26.35 -29.34
CA PRO A 16 34.64 -25.83 -28.09
C PRO A 16 33.47 -25.28 -27.26
N PHE A 17 33.35 -25.73 -26.02
CA PHE A 17 32.43 -25.21 -25.05
C PHE A 17 32.80 -23.72 -24.85
N LEU A 18 31.95 -22.82 -25.38
CA LEU A 18 32.28 -21.40 -25.60
C LEU A 18 32.46 -20.58 -24.32
N ALA A 19 32.08 -21.09 -23.15
CA ALA A 19 32.39 -20.45 -21.88
C ALA A 19 32.40 -21.46 -20.72
N PRO A 20 33.35 -21.34 -19.79
CA PRO A 20 33.32 -22.15 -18.57
C PRO A 20 32.12 -21.77 -17.71
N PHE A 21 31.48 -22.78 -17.12
CA PHE A 21 30.22 -22.64 -16.31
C PHE A 21 30.28 -21.52 -15.25
N TRP A 22 31.45 -21.34 -14.64
CA TRP A 22 31.63 -20.28 -13.64
C TRP A 22 31.48 -18.84 -14.20
N LEU A 23 31.84 -18.62 -15.48
CA LEU A 23 31.64 -17.32 -16.15
C LEU A 23 30.15 -17.04 -16.38
N ILE A 24 29.36 -18.05 -16.73
CA ILE A 24 27.91 -17.93 -16.88
C ILE A 24 27.26 -17.63 -15.50
N ALA A 25 27.72 -18.33 -14.45
CA ALA A 25 27.26 -18.10 -13.10
C ALA A 25 27.63 -16.69 -12.58
N LEU A 26 28.83 -16.19 -12.88
CA LEU A 26 29.29 -14.86 -12.54
C LEU A 26 28.46 -13.80 -13.27
N LEU A 27 28.19 -13.99 -14.56
CA LEU A 27 27.37 -13.08 -15.36
C LEU A 27 25.94 -13.04 -14.83
N ALA A 28 25.36 -14.19 -14.51
CA ALA A 28 24.02 -14.27 -13.94
C ALA A 28 23.94 -13.59 -12.56
N ALA A 29 24.97 -13.75 -11.73
CA ALA A 29 25.04 -13.07 -10.43
C ALA A 29 25.17 -11.55 -10.57
N THR A 30 26.02 -11.06 -11.47
CA THR A 30 26.18 -9.60 -11.71
C THR A 30 24.92 -8.99 -12.29
N VAL A 31 24.26 -9.64 -13.23
CA VAL A 31 22.96 -9.18 -13.77
C VAL A 31 21.88 -9.21 -12.68
N GLY A 32 21.85 -10.25 -11.84
CA GLY A 32 20.92 -10.34 -10.72
C GLY A 32 21.11 -9.21 -9.69
N ILE A 33 22.36 -8.91 -9.32
CA ILE A 33 22.70 -7.80 -8.41
C ILE A 33 22.37 -6.45 -9.06
N ALA A 34 22.67 -6.25 -10.35
CA ALA A 34 22.33 -5.05 -11.07
C ALA A 34 20.83 -4.82 -11.15
N LEU A 35 20.05 -5.85 -11.45
CA LEU A 35 18.59 -5.81 -11.45
C LEU A 35 18.05 -5.53 -10.05
N PHE A 36 18.62 -6.12 -9.01
CA PHE A 36 18.24 -5.86 -7.61
C PHE A 36 18.51 -4.42 -7.19
N MET A 37 19.65 -3.83 -7.62
CA MET A 37 19.99 -2.42 -7.37
C MET A 37 19.19 -1.45 -8.23
N LEU A 38 18.88 -1.81 -9.48
CA LEU A 38 18.13 -0.96 -10.40
C LEU A 38 16.62 -0.99 -10.16
N TYR A 39 16.12 -1.98 -9.41
CA TYR A 39 14.69 -2.10 -9.11
C TYR A 39 14.38 -1.37 -7.79
N PRO A 40 14.15 -0.05 -7.83
CA PRO A 40 13.85 0.73 -6.64
C PRO A 40 12.43 0.36 -6.18
N ARG A 41 12.33 -0.48 -5.14
CA ARG A 41 11.07 -0.85 -4.51
C ARG A 41 10.25 0.39 -4.12
N GLN A 42 10.94 1.46 -3.74
CA GLN A 42 10.34 2.75 -3.35
C GLN A 42 9.63 3.47 -4.52
N ASP A 43 10.11 3.35 -5.75
CA ASP A 43 9.44 3.98 -6.90
C ASP A 43 8.18 3.23 -7.32
N LEU A 44 8.13 1.92 -7.09
CA LEU A 44 6.93 1.12 -7.34
C LEU A 44 5.83 1.48 -6.34
N GLU A 45 6.20 1.63 -5.06
CA GLU A 45 5.26 2.07 -4.01
C GLU A 45 4.71 3.46 -4.32
N ARG A 46 5.54 4.41 -4.78
CA ARG A 46 5.10 5.75 -5.21
C ARG A 46 4.19 5.70 -6.42
N ARG A 47 4.55 4.96 -7.47
CA ARG A 47 3.71 4.81 -8.68
C ARG A 47 2.37 4.12 -8.40
N LEU A 48 2.33 3.18 -7.45
CA LEU A 48 1.10 2.56 -6.99
C LEU A 48 0.29 3.53 -6.12
N ALA A 49 0.94 4.46 -5.40
CA ALA A 49 0.27 5.53 -4.68
C ALA A 49 -0.39 6.53 -5.65
N ASP A 50 0.25 6.84 -6.77
CA ASP A 50 -0.20 7.84 -7.75
C ASP A 50 -1.32 7.33 -8.70
N ASN A 51 -1.59 6.02 -8.76
CA ASN A 51 -2.61 5.46 -9.65
C ASN A 51 -3.71 4.73 -8.85
N PRO A 52 -4.72 5.47 -8.34
CA PRO A 52 -5.66 4.99 -7.32
C PRO A 52 -6.65 3.90 -7.76
N ASP A 53 -6.94 3.74 -9.04
CA ASP A 53 -8.24 3.22 -9.47
C ASP A 53 -8.30 1.76 -9.92
N THR A 54 -7.33 0.90 -9.60
CA THR A 54 -7.41 -0.47 -10.06
C THR A 54 -7.45 -1.49 -8.93
N ALA A 55 -8.46 -2.39 -8.97
CA ALA A 55 -8.52 -3.61 -8.17
C ALA A 55 -7.21 -4.44 -8.27
N LEU A 56 -6.50 -4.30 -9.39
CA LEU A 56 -5.18 -4.89 -9.64
C LEU A 56 -4.13 -4.37 -8.65
N SER A 57 -4.19 -3.07 -8.29
CA SER A 57 -3.24 -2.47 -7.34
C SER A 57 -3.45 -3.00 -5.93
N ALA A 58 -4.69 -3.25 -5.51
CA ALA A 58 -4.99 -3.84 -4.21
C ALA A 58 -4.53 -5.30 -4.13
N ALA A 59 -4.75 -6.10 -5.18
CA ALA A 59 -4.28 -7.48 -5.25
C ALA A 59 -2.74 -7.57 -5.24
N TYR A 60 -2.07 -6.64 -5.91
CA TYR A 60 -0.61 -6.56 -5.90
C TYR A 60 -0.06 -6.21 -4.51
N LEU A 61 -0.65 -5.22 -3.84
CA LEU A 61 -0.28 -4.83 -2.46
C LEU A 61 -0.53 -5.98 -1.47
N ASP A 62 -1.62 -6.73 -1.64
CA ASP A 62 -1.91 -7.91 -0.82
C ASP A 62 -0.82 -9.00 -1.00
N ASN A 63 -0.36 -9.23 -2.23
CA ASN A 63 0.75 -10.15 -2.49
C ASN A 63 2.09 -9.66 -1.91
N LEU A 64 2.39 -8.36 -2.01
CA LEU A 64 3.56 -7.77 -1.36
C LEU A 64 3.50 -7.91 0.16
N LEU A 65 2.33 -7.69 0.75
CA LEU A 65 2.13 -7.82 2.19
C LEU A 65 2.29 -9.28 2.67
N ARG A 66 1.98 -10.28 1.82
CA ARG A 66 2.25 -11.70 2.13
C ARG A 66 3.75 -12.02 2.15
N SER A 67 4.55 -11.34 1.33
CA SER A 67 6.01 -11.50 1.34
C SER A 67 6.70 -10.72 2.44
N ASP A 68 6.11 -9.61 2.90
CA ASP A 68 6.59 -8.80 4.03
C ASP A 68 5.42 -8.43 4.96
N PRO A 69 4.95 -9.40 5.80
CA PRO A 69 3.76 -9.23 6.63
C PRO A 69 3.89 -8.16 7.70
N GLN A 70 5.11 -7.77 8.06
CA GLN A 70 5.35 -6.79 9.12
C GLN A 70 5.52 -5.37 8.60
N ASN A 71 5.47 -5.15 7.29
CA ASN A 71 5.64 -3.84 6.71
C ASN A 71 4.41 -2.94 6.95
N PRO A 72 4.52 -1.95 7.82
CA PRO A 72 3.38 -1.11 8.17
C PRO A 72 2.98 -0.16 7.05
N GLN A 73 3.93 0.28 6.23
CA GLN A 73 3.67 1.16 5.10
C GLN A 73 2.80 0.46 4.05
N LEU A 74 3.11 -0.82 3.74
CA LEU A 74 2.30 -1.62 2.83
C LEU A 74 0.87 -1.82 3.35
N ARG A 75 0.70 -1.99 4.67
CA ARG A 75 -0.63 -2.09 5.29
C ARG A 75 -1.44 -0.82 5.10
N LEU A 76 -0.86 0.36 5.35
CA LEU A 76 -1.53 1.63 5.16
C LEU A 76 -1.91 1.85 3.69
N LEU A 77 -0.99 1.54 2.75
CA LEU A 77 -1.27 1.63 1.32
C LEU A 77 -2.41 0.69 0.90
N LEU A 78 -2.39 -0.57 1.36
CA LEU A 78 -3.45 -1.52 1.07
C LEU A 78 -4.80 -1.06 1.63
N ALA A 79 -4.82 -0.58 2.88
CA ALA A 79 -6.04 -0.06 3.49
C ALA A 79 -6.62 1.13 2.70
N ARG A 80 -5.78 2.10 2.28
CA ARG A 80 -6.21 3.21 1.41
C ARG A 80 -6.84 2.70 0.11
N ARG A 81 -6.26 1.68 -0.51
CA ARG A 81 -6.83 1.08 -1.73
C ARG A 81 -8.17 0.39 -1.48
N GLN A 82 -8.28 -0.34 -0.39
CA GLN A 82 -9.52 -0.99 0.00
C GLN A 82 -10.62 0.04 0.28
N ILE A 83 -10.29 1.18 0.91
CA ILE A 83 -11.21 2.30 1.12
C ILE A 83 -11.68 2.87 -0.22
N ALA A 84 -10.75 3.16 -1.13
CA ALA A 84 -11.06 3.70 -2.46
C ALA A 84 -11.96 2.75 -3.28
N LEU A 85 -11.75 1.44 -3.16
CA LEU A 85 -12.60 0.40 -3.76
C LEU A 85 -13.93 0.20 -3.00
N GLY A 86 -14.07 0.83 -1.84
CA GLY A 86 -15.24 0.73 -0.98
C GLY A 86 -15.35 -0.56 -0.19
N ASP A 87 -14.27 -1.32 -0.07
CA ASP A 87 -14.19 -2.50 0.80
C ASP A 87 -13.78 -2.09 2.22
N THR A 88 -14.67 -1.40 2.90
CA THR A 88 -14.44 -0.87 4.25
C THR A 88 -14.18 -1.98 5.28
N THR A 89 -14.75 -3.16 5.08
CA THR A 89 -14.57 -4.32 5.97
C THR A 89 -13.13 -4.81 5.95
N ARG A 90 -12.57 -5.04 4.75
CA ARG A 90 -11.16 -5.44 4.63
C ARG A 90 -10.22 -4.34 5.07
N ALA A 91 -10.53 -3.07 4.76
CA ALA A 91 -9.73 -1.94 5.19
C ALA A 91 -9.59 -1.88 6.73
N ARG A 92 -10.69 -2.08 7.48
CA ARG A 92 -10.63 -2.16 8.96
C ARG A 92 -9.72 -3.28 9.45
N GLN A 93 -9.84 -4.48 8.85
CA GLN A 93 -9.00 -5.62 9.23
C GLN A 93 -7.52 -5.35 8.96
N THR A 94 -7.22 -4.75 7.81
CA THR A 94 -5.85 -4.40 7.41
C THR A 94 -5.24 -3.36 8.35
N LEU A 95 -6.03 -2.38 8.83
CA LEU A 95 -5.58 -1.32 9.73
C LEU A 95 -5.36 -1.78 11.17
N GLN A 96 -5.97 -2.87 11.63
CA GLN A 96 -5.91 -3.27 13.04
C GLN A 96 -4.48 -3.36 13.55
N ALA A 97 -3.58 -4.01 12.81
CA ALA A 97 -2.19 -4.14 13.22
C ALA A 97 -1.40 -2.80 13.21
N ALA A 98 -1.85 -1.81 12.40
CA ALA A 98 -1.25 -0.48 12.39
C ALA A 98 -1.74 0.37 13.57
N LEU A 99 -2.98 0.18 14.02
CA LEU A 99 -3.52 0.82 15.22
C LEU A 99 -2.83 0.34 16.50
N ASP A 100 -2.41 -0.93 16.52
CA ASP A 100 -1.69 -1.53 17.65
C ASP A 100 -0.17 -1.25 17.61
N SER A 101 0.30 -0.50 16.61
CA SER A 101 1.73 -0.18 16.45
C SER A 101 2.25 0.72 17.58
N PRO A 102 3.48 0.49 18.08
CA PRO A 102 4.15 1.40 18.99
C PRO A 102 4.58 2.72 18.30
N ASP A 103 4.68 2.73 16.97
CA ASP A 103 5.01 3.92 16.19
C ASP A 103 3.81 4.88 16.17
N GLY A 104 4.01 6.06 16.80
CA GLY A 104 2.97 7.08 16.94
C GLY A 104 2.55 7.70 15.62
N GLU A 105 3.44 7.83 14.64
CA GLU A 105 3.12 8.38 13.33
C GLU A 105 2.25 7.40 12.55
N LEU A 106 2.65 6.15 12.53
CA LEU A 106 1.90 5.09 11.88
C LEU A 106 0.50 4.94 12.47
N ARG A 107 0.38 4.98 13.79
CA ARG A 107 -0.91 4.90 14.48
C ARG A 107 -1.79 6.09 14.13
N ARG A 108 -1.24 7.32 14.06
CA ARG A 108 -1.99 8.51 13.62
C ARG A 108 -2.56 8.34 12.20
N GLU A 109 -1.74 7.86 11.26
CA GLU A 109 -2.20 7.59 9.89
C GLU A 109 -3.30 6.52 9.85
N ALA A 110 -3.17 5.48 10.66
CA ALA A 110 -4.19 4.44 10.77
C ALA A 110 -5.49 4.97 11.39
N ASP A 111 -5.42 5.82 12.41
CA ASP A 111 -6.57 6.49 13.02
C ASP A 111 -7.29 7.40 12.01
N TRP A 112 -6.53 8.12 11.17
CA TRP A 112 -7.08 8.92 10.08
C TRP A 112 -7.86 8.07 9.09
N LEU A 113 -7.25 6.99 8.59
CA LEU A 113 -7.90 6.07 7.64
C LEU A 113 -9.14 5.39 8.25
N LEU A 114 -9.11 5.07 9.54
CA LEU A 114 -10.27 4.50 10.22
C LEU A 114 -11.43 5.50 10.27
N TRP A 115 -11.14 6.79 10.47
CA TRP A 115 -12.14 7.84 10.41
C TRP A 115 -12.72 7.99 9.00
N GLU A 116 -11.91 7.93 7.95
CA GLU A 116 -12.38 7.91 6.55
C GLU A 116 -13.31 6.71 6.28
N ILE A 117 -12.98 5.53 6.80
CA ILE A 117 -13.84 4.34 6.68
C ILE A 117 -15.23 4.62 7.27
N ILE A 118 -15.29 5.24 8.45
CA ILE A 118 -16.56 5.55 9.11
C ILE A 118 -17.36 6.57 8.28
N ASP A 119 -16.71 7.57 7.68
CA ASP A 119 -17.36 8.52 6.76
C ASP A 119 -17.99 7.80 5.56
N HIS A 120 -17.24 6.90 4.90
CA HIS A 120 -17.73 6.08 3.80
C HIS A 120 -18.90 5.17 4.21
N GLU A 121 -18.83 4.55 5.38
CA GLU A 121 -19.90 3.71 5.91
C GLU A 121 -21.17 4.52 6.19
N LEU A 122 -21.03 5.72 6.78
CA LEU A 122 -22.16 6.63 7.03
C LEU A 122 -22.87 7.04 5.73
N LEU A 123 -22.10 7.34 4.69
CA LEU A 123 -22.64 7.74 3.39
C LEU A 123 -23.40 6.60 2.70
N ARG A 124 -22.99 5.36 2.91
CA ARG A 124 -23.60 4.16 2.30
C ARG A 124 -24.81 3.61 3.06
N LEU A 125 -24.96 3.96 4.34
CA LEU A 125 -26.08 3.47 5.13
C LEU A 125 -27.42 3.97 4.59
N PRO A 126 -28.40 3.07 4.37
CA PRO A 126 -29.73 3.47 3.97
C PRO A 126 -30.41 4.32 5.07
N ARG A 127 -31.29 5.25 4.66
CA ARG A 127 -31.99 6.15 5.60
C ARG A 127 -32.81 5.39 6.62
N ALA A 128 -33.31 4.21 6.26
CA ALA A 128 -34.10 3.35 7.12
C ALA A 128 -33.33 2.77 8.32
N ALA A 129 -31.99 2.72 8.25
CA ALA A 129 -31.13 2.19 9.32
C ALA A 129 -30.82 3.24 10.41
N ALA A 130 -31.85 3.91 10.94
CA ALA A 130 -31.68 5.07 11.83
C ALA A 130 -30.83 4.78 13.08
N GLY A 131 -31.05 3.64 13.74
CA GLY A 131 -30.28 3.27 14.93
C GLY A 131 -28.81 2.98 14.66
N GLN A 132 -28.50 2.34 13.54
CA GLN A 132 -27.11 2.07 13.12
C GLN A 132 -26.41 3.37 12.70
N ARG A 133 -27.14 4.24 11.98
CA ARG A 133 -26.65 5.56 11.58
C ARG A 133 -26.30 6.43 12.78
N ALA A 134 -27.15 6.43 13.84
CA ALA A 134 -26.89 7.20 15.05
C ALA A 134 -25.60 6.74 15.74
N ARG A 135 -25.44 5.41 15.94
CA ARG A 135 -24.23 4.85 16.54
C ARG A 135 -22.96 5.22 15.76
N LEU A 136 -23.02 5.07 14.43
CA LEU A 136 -21.88 5.38 13.57
C LEU A 136 -21.56 6.87 13.54
N ALA A 137 -22.58 7.74 13.62
CA ALA A 137 -22.41 9.19 13.74
C ALA A 137 -21.77 9.59 15.07
N ASP A 138 -22.09 8.92 16.17
CA ASP A 138 -21.47 9.16 17.46
C ASP A 138 -20.01 8.69 17.47
N GLU A 139 -19.72 7.52 16.85
CA GLU A 139 -18.33 7.04 16.64
C GLU A 139 -17.55 8.05 15.80
N TYR A 140 -18.12 8.54 14.70
CA TYR A 140 -17.52 9.54 13.82
C TYR A 140 -17.14 10.82 14.57
N ARG A 141 -18.08 11.36 15.39
CA ARG A 141 -17.83 12.55 16.21
C ARG A 141 -16.72 12.33 17.24
N SER A 142 -16.74 11.17 17.90
CA SER A 142 -15.72 10.81 18.88
C SER A 142 -14.34 10.76 18.25
N ARG A 143 -14.22 10.11 17.10
CA ARG A 143 -12.97 10.04 16.33
C ARG A 143 -12.50 11.40 15.84
N LEU A 144 -13.42 12.24 15.32
CA LEU A 144 -13.10 13.60 14.91
C LEU A 144 -12.48 14.41 16.07
N LYS A 145 -13.02 14.30 17.29
CA LYS A 145 -12.47 14.97 18.47
C LYS A 145 -11.08 14.43 18.84
N GLN A 146 -10.86 13.14 18.73
CA GLN A 146 -9.54 12.52 18.96
C GLN A 146 -8.51 13.00 17.94
N LEU A 147 -8.85 13.00 16.64
CA LEU A 147 -7.97 13.50 15.58
C LEU A 147 -7.68 14.98 15.74
N ALA A 148 -8.69 15.78 16.11
CA ALA A 148 -8.53 17.22 16.33
C ALA A 148 -7.61 17.58 17.51
N ALA A 149 -7.33 16.64 18.42
CA ALA A 149 -6.37 16.81 19.51
C ALA A 149 -4.92 16.53 19.11
N GLN A 150 -4.70 16.03 17.89
CA GLN A 150 -3.38 15.67 17.35
C GLN A 150 -2.86 16.80 16.43
N GLU A 151 -1.55 16.81 16.22
CA GLU A 151 -0.94 17.73 15.26
C GLU A 151 -1.03 17.17 13.84
N TRP A 152 -1.59 17.96 12.93
CA TRP A 152 -1.77 17.61 11.53
C TRP A 152 -1.20 18.69 10.59
N PRO A 153 -0.78 18.33 9.38
CA PRO A 153 -0.52 19.31 8.32
C PRO A 153 -1.72 20.19 8.05
N LEU A 154 -1.46 21.39 7.52
CA LEU A 154 -2.48 22.40 7.27
C LEU A 154 -3.71 21.87 6.54
N GLU A 155 -3.51 21.11 5.47
CA GLU A 155 -4.58 20.55 4.65
C GLU A 155 -5.54 19.66 5.45
N ARG A 156 -4.98 18.75 6.26
CA ARG A 156 -5.78 17.86 7.11
C ARG A 156 -6.48 18.60 8.24
N ARG A 157 -5.87 19.66 8.81
CA ARG A 157 -6.54 20.50 9.80
C ARG A 157 -7.75 21.22 9.22
N LEU A 158 -7.62 21.74 7.99
CA LEU A 158 -8.72 22.37 7.27
C LEU A 158 -9.85 21.38 6.97
N GLU A 159 -9.50 20.14 6.61
CA GLU A 159 -10.49 19.08 6.41
C GLU A 159 -11.25 18.75 7.69
N LEU A 160 -10.54 18.54 8.81
CA LEU A 160 -11.17 18.31 10.12
C LEU A 160 -12.06 19.50 10.52
N ALA A 161 -11.62 20.74 10.30
CA ALA A 161 -12.41 21.93 10.56
C ALA A 161 -13.70 21.95 9.73
N SER A 162 -13.62 21.68 8.44
CA SER A 162 -14.77 21.60 7.55
C SER A 162 -15.78 20.55 8.02
N LYS A 163 -15.31 19.36 8.36
CA LYS A 163 -16.16 18.27 8.87
C LYS A 163 -16.76 18.59 10.23
N ALA A 164 -16.03 19.29 11.12
CA ALA A 164 -16.58 19.77 12.40
C ALA A 164 -17.75 20.74 12.17
N PHE A 165 -17.67 21.65 11.20
CA PHE A 165 -18.78 22.55 10.86
C PHE A 165 -19.99 21.79 10.31
N THR A 166 -19.79 20.78 9.46
CA THR A 166 -20.90 19.96 8.93
C THR A 166 -21.63 19.18 10.02
N LEU A 167 -20.94 18.82 11.09
CA LEU A 167 -21.49 18.14 12.27
C LEU A 167 -22.08 19.11 13.32
N ASN A 168 -22.09 20.41 13.04
CA ASN A 168 -22.50 21.48 13.96
C ASN A 168 -21.61 21.59 15.23
N GLU A 169 -20.40 21.03 15.22
CA GLU A 169 -19.35 21.18 16.25
C GLU A 169 -18.58 22.50 16.02
N ARG A 170 -19.30 23.64 16.10
CA ARG A 170 -18.81 24.97 15.69
C ARG A 170 -17.56 25.42 16.44
N GLU A 171 -17.46 25.16 17.73
CA GLU A 171 -16.32 25.58 18.57
C GLU A 171 -15.06 24.79 18.18
N LEU A 172 -15.20 23.49 17.89
CA LEU A 172 -14.11 22.67 17.39
C LEU A 172 -13.64 23.17 16.02
N GLY A 173 -14.57 23.43 15.10
CA GLY A 173 -14.26 23.94 13.76
C GLY A 173 -13.52 25.28 13.82
N ARG A 174 -13.97 26.24 14.65
CA ARG A 174 -13.29 27.54 14.82
C ARG A 174 -11.88 27.40 15.38
N ARG A 175 -11.69 26.53 16.39
CA ARG A 175 -10.36 26.26 16.97
C ARG A 175 -9.39 25.70 15.93
N LEU A 176 -9.80 24.69 15.17
CA LEU A 176 -8.98 24.10 14.12
C LEU A 176 -8.63 25.09 13.01
N PHE A 177 -9.60 25.96 12.64
CA PHE A 177 -9.36 27.02 11.67
C PHE A 177 -8.36 28.06 12.19
N ALA A 178 -8.50 28.50 13.46
CA ALA A 178 -7.57 29.44 14.07
C ALA A 178 -6.14 28.89 14.21
N GLN A 179 -5.99 27.59 14.36
CA GLN A 179 -4.68 26.91 14.36
C GLN A 179 -4.08 26.75 12.94
N ALA A 180 -4.90 26.92 11.92
CA ALA A 180 -4.49 26.79 10.52
C ALA A 180 -4.12 28.14 9.87
N ALA A 181 -4.54 29.26 10.45
CA ALA A 181 -4.24 30.63 10.02
C ALA A 181 -2.90 31.11 10.55
#